data_141f10a126a9ff0badb95a0e6355f9e0
#
_entry.id   141f10a126a9ff0badb95a0e6355f9e0
#
_cell.length_a   1.000
_cell.length_b   1.000
_cell.length_c   1.000
_cell.angle_alpha   90.00
_cell.angle_beta   90.00
_cell.angle_gamma   90.00
#
_symmetry.space_group_name_H-M   'P 1'
#
loop_
_entity.id
_entity.type
_entity.pdbx_description
1 polymer ?
#
loop_
_entity_poly.entity_id
_entity_poly.type
_entity_poly.pdbx_seq_one_letter_code
_entity_poly.pdbx_strand_id
1 'polypeptide(L)'
;MTEHRDRYGPNHPGETYVAHRFGEQLVDLGEIEMNYATAGSSGAPALLLIPGQTESWWGYEDAMARLGERFEVFAVDLRGQGRSTRTPGRYTLDNFGNDLVRFIDVVIGRATIVSGLSSGGVLAAWLSAYAKPDQIVAACFEDPPLFSSEVRPAIGPSIRQSIGPMFDLWSTYLGDQWSIGAWDAMRAAAPERLPVWMRGFPIAEEPPQQLKEYDPEWGRAFWTGTVAASCDHERMLRAVKVRNVLLTHHLRIVNEESGALMGAMADAQAVHAQSLLREAGVDVEYRSFPSAAHSLHGTQPDVYVDTLLEWVASLAP
;
A
#
# COMPACT_ATOMS: atom_id res chain seq x y z
N MET A 1 12.01 -9.02 -27.61
CA MET A 1 11.03 -8.54 -26.63
C MET A 1 9.79 -9.44 -26.54
N THR A 2 9.37 -10.12 -27.60
CA THR A 2 8.20 -11.03 -27.62
C THR A 2 8.41 -12.34 -26.87
N GLU A 3 9.58 -12.96 -26.93
CA GLU A 3 9.87 -14.25 -26.28
C GLU A 3 9.79 -14.23 -24.74
N HIS A 4 10.07 -13.09 -24.10
CA HIS A 4 10.01 -12.98 -22.64
C HIS A 4 8.58 -12.87 -22.10
N ARG A 5 7.65 -12.31 -22.86
CA ARG A 5 6.26 -12.15 -22.44
C ARG A 5 5.57 -13.49 -22.29
N ASP A 6 5.73 -14.36 -23.27
CA ASP A 6 5.08 -15.68 -23.29
C ASP A 6 5.65 -16.63 -22.22
N ARG A 7 6.93 -16.45 -21.83
CA ARG A 7 7.57 -17.26 -20.79
C ARG A 7 6.96 -17.05 -19.40
N TYR A 8 6.56 -15.83 -19.07
CA TYR A 8 6.10 -15.47 -17.73
C TYR A 8 4.58 -15.34 -17.61
N GLY A 9 3.85 -15.67 -18.67
CA GLY A 9 2.40 -15.76 -18.69
C GLY A 9 1.70 -14.68 -19.51
N PRO A 10 0.37 -14.70 -19.58
CA PRO A 10 -0.41 -13.79 -20.40
C PRO A 10 -0.26 -12.34 -19.96
N ASN A 11 -0.31 -11.42 -20.93
CA ASN A 11 -0.26 -9.97 -20.71
C ASN A 11 -1.68 -9.37 -20.71
N HIS A 12 -2.65 -10.11 -20.19
CA HIS A 12 -4.04 -9.71 -20.25
C HIS A 12 -4.66 -9.67 -18.87
N PRO A 13 -5.21 -8.52 -18.41
CA PRO A 13 -5.77 -8.37 -17.09
C PRO A 13 -7.07 -9.17 -16.86
N GLY A 14 -7.69 -9.69 -17.92
CA GLY A 14 -8.87 -10.56 -17.83
C GLY A 14 -8.57 -11.97 -17.33
N GLU A 15 -7.30 -12.37 -17.35
CA GLU A 15 -6.86 -13.70 -16.95
C GLU A 15 -6.01 -13.60 -15.68
N THR A 16 -6.33 -14.38 -14.66
CA THR A 16 -5.51 -14.48 -13.44
C THR A 16 -4.80 -15.82 -13.43
N TYR A 17 -3.60 -15.83 -12.84
CA TYR A 17 -2.83 -17.06 -12.64
C TYR A 17 -3.13 -17.73 -11.30
N VAL A 18 -3.89 -17.06 -10.45
CA VAL A 18 -4.17 -17.47 -9.07
C VAL A 18 -5.67 -17.65 -8.91
N ALA A 19 -6.07 -18.79 -8.37
CA ALA A 19 -7.47 -19.00 -8.00
C ALA A 19 -7.76 -18.21 -6.71
N HIS A 20 -8.82 -17.40 -6.75
CA HIS A 20 -9.25 -16.57 -5.63
C HIS A 20 -10.44 -17.18 -4.89
N ARG A 21 -10.52 -16.95 -3.58
CA ARG A 21 -11.64 -17.40 -2.73
C ARG A 21 -12.86 -16.51 -2.88
N PHE A 22 -12.64 -15.23 -3.19
CA PHE A 22 -13.69 -14.23 -3.32
C PHE A 22 -13.83 -13.81 -4.79
N GLY A 23 -15.07 -13.55 -5.18
CA GLY A 23 -15.37 -13.08 -6.54
C GLY A 23 -14.93 -11.63 -6.74
N GLU A 24 -14.28 -11.37 -7.88
CA GLU A 24 -13.89 -10.03 -8.28
C GLU A 24 -15.04 -9.28 -8.96
N GLN A 25 -15.06 -7.98 -8.79
CA GLN A 25 -16.01 -7.05 -9.37
C GLN A 25 -15.29 -5.82 -9.90
N LEU A 26 -15.78 -5.26 -11.00
CA LEU A 26 -15.29 -4.00 -11.57
C LEU A 26 -16.32 -2.90 -11.36
N VAL A 27 -15.87 -1.71 -10.99
CA VAL A 27 -16.68 -0.51 -10.88
C VAL A 27 -16.06 0.63 -11.68
N ASP A 28 -16.88 1.29 -12.49
CA ASP A 28 -16.50 2.51 -13.21
C ASP A 28 -16.54 3.69 -12.23
N LEU A 29 -15.38 4.32 -12.00
CA LEU A 29 -15.21 5.52 -11.21
C LEU A 29 -15.04 6.78 -12.07
N GLY A 30 -15.30 6.68 -13.36
CA GLY A 30 -15.21 7.75 -14.35
C GLY A 30 -13.83 7.84 -15.02
N GLU A 31 -12.76 8.03 -14.29
CA GLU A 31 -11.40 8.05 -14.85
C GLU A 31 -10.80 6.65 -14.98
N ILE A 32 -11.16 5.77 -14.06
CA ILE A 32 -10.69 4.38 -14.01
C ILE A 32 -11.83 3.42 -13.75
N GLU A 33 -11.68 2.19 -14.20
CA GLU A 33 -12.37 1.04 -13.65
C GLU A 33 -11.51 0.48 -12.52
N MET A 34 -12.12 0.31 -11.33
CA MET A 34 -11.46 -0.25 -10.16
C MET A 34 -11.95 -1.68 -9.90
N ASN A 35 -11.01 -2.60 -9.77
CA ASN A 35 -11.29 -3.97 -9.36
C ASN A 35 -11.32 -4.08 -7.83
N TYR A 36 -12.23 -4.90 -7.32
CA TYR A 36 -12.35 -5.16 -5.89
C TYR A 36 -13.01 -6.51 -5.62
N ALA A 37 -12.81 -7.00 -4.42
CA ALA A 37 -13.52 -8.16 -3.88
C ALA A 37 -14.17 -7.83 -2.55
N THR A 38 -15.20 -8.61 -2.18
CA THR A 38 -15.95 -8.39 -0.94
C THR A 38 -16.05 -9.68 -0.12
N ALA A 39 -16.12 -9.51 1.20
CA ALA A 39 -16.38 -10.59 2.15
C ALA A 39 -17.32 -10.09 3.25
N GLY A 40 -18.01 -11.01 3.91
CA GLY A 40 -18.91 -10.71 5.03
C GLY A 40 -20.34 -10.36 4.63
N SER A 41 -21.14 -9.94 5.61
CA SER A 41 -22.55 -9.70 5.42
C SER A 41 -22.82 -8.25 4.99
N SER A 42 -23.64 -8.08 3.96
CA SER A 42 -24.07 -6.74 3.54
C SER A 42 -24.74 -5.99 4.66
N GLY A 43 -24.38 -4.70 4.82
CA GLY A 43 -24.89 -3.83 5.87
C GLY A 43 -24.18 -3.93 7.22
N ALA A 44 -23.25 -4.86 7.41
CA ALA A 44 -22.32 -4.83 8.55
C ALA A 44 -21.43 -3.57 8.50
N PRO A 45 -20.75 -3.17 9.58
CA PRO A 45 -19.81 -2.05 9.53
C PRO A 45 -18.83 -2.20 8.37
N ALA A 46 -18.64 -1.14 7.59
CA ALA A 46 -17.80 -1.20 6.40
C ALA A 46 -16.32 -1.11 6.76
N LEU A 47 -15.52 -2.00 6.17
CA LEU A 47 -14.06 -2.00 6.26
C LEU A 47 -13.45 -2.01 4.85
N LEU A 48 -12.67 -0.99 4.52
CA LEU A 48 -11.92 -0.91 3.27
C LEU A 48 -10.46 -1.28 3.51
N LEU A 49 -9.97 -2.29 2.80
CA LEU A 49 -8.58 -2.75 2.80
C LEU A 49 -7.87 -2.19 1.56
N ILE A 50 -6.75 -1.52 1.79
CA ILE A 50 -5.98 -0.79 0.77
C ILE A 50 -4.60 -1.42 0.66
N PRO A 51 -4.27 -2.09 -0.46
CA PRO A 51 -2.99 -2.79 -0.62
C PRO A 51 -1.80 -1.83 -0.69
N GLY A 52 -0.64 -2.38 -0.38
CA GLY A 52 0.64 -1.73 -0.60
C GLY A 52 1.02 -1.67 -2.07
N GLN A 53 2.12 -1.01 -2.37
CA GLN A 53 2.72 -1.04 -3.70
C GLN A 53 3.17 -2.48 -4.02
N THR A 54 2.92 -2.93 -5.25
CA THR A 54 3.14 -4.30 -5.72
C THR A 54 2.20 -5.35 -5.11
N GLU A 55 1.17 -4.98 -4.40
CA GLU A 55 0.13 -5.89 -3.94
C GLU A 55 -1.19 -5.66 -4.68
N SER A 56 -1.98 -6.72 -4.82
CA SER A 56 -3.36 -6.70 -5.30
C SER A 56 -4.29 -7.02 -4.12
N TRP A 57 -5.60 -6.80 -4.29
CA TRP A 57 -6.62 -7.06 -3.27
C TRP A 57 -6.50 -8.46 -2.64
N TRP A 58 -6.09 -9.45 -3.41
CA TRP A 58 -6.00 -10.84 -2.96
C TRP A 58 -4.87 -11.10 -1.95
N GLY A 59 -3.94 -10.17 -1.76
CA GLY A 59 -3.00 -10.20 -0.63
C GLY A 59 -3.69 -10.25 0.73
N TYR A 60 -4.94 -9.78 0.80
CA TYR A 60 -5.77 -9.79 2.02
C TYR A 60 -6.68 -11.02 2.16
N GLU A 61 -6.70 -11.98 1.23
CA GLU A 61 -7.70 -13.06 1.22
C GLU A 61 -7.80 -13.83 2.55
N ASP A 62 -6.67 -14.14 3.17
CA ASP A 62 -6.65 -14.86 4.45
C ASP A 62 -7.23 -14.03 5.60
N ALA A 63 -6.95 -12.73 5.62
CA ALA A 63 -7.51 -11.81 6.59
C ALA A 63 -9.00 -11.55 6.35
N MET A 64 -9.43 -11.40 5.08
CA MET A 64 -10.82 -11.14 4.70
C MET A 64 -11.78 -12.20 5.20
N ALA A 65 -11.38 -13.48 5.20
CA ALA A 65 -12.20 -14.58 5.66
C ALA A 65 -12.67 -14.39 7.12
N ARG A 66 -11.76 -13.99 8.01
CA ARG A 66 -12.04 -13.73 9.42
C ARG A 66 -12.68 -12.37 9.66
N LEU A 67 -12.20 -11.33 8.98
CA LEU A 67 -12.77 -9.97 9.09
C LEU A 67 -14.23 -9.94 8.64
N GLY A 68 -14.60 -10.76 7.64
CA GLY A 68 -15.96 -10.90 7.14
C GLY A 68 -16.98 -11.43 8.17
N GLU A 69 -16.52 -11.99 9.31
CA GLU A 69 -17.41 -12.37 10.43
C GLU A 69 -17.96 -11.15 11.18
N ARG A 70 -17.31 -9.99 11.06
CA ARG A 70 -17.64 -8.76 11.81
C ARG A 70 -17.95 -7.56 10.90
N PHE A 71 -17.39 -7.54 9.70
CA PHE A 71 -17.46 -6.42 8.76
C PHE A 71 -18.05 -6.84 7.43
N GLU A 72 -18.59 -5.89 6.70
CA GLU A 72 -18.62 -5.96 5.25
C GLU A 72 -17.29 -5.42 4.75
N VAL A 73 -16.44 -6.33 4.28
CA VAL A 73 -15.04 -6.05 3.88
C VAL A 73 -15.00 -5.79 2.39
N PHE A 74 -14.29 -4.74 2.01
CA PHE A 74 -13.97 -4.39 0.63
C PHE A 74 -12.45 -4.34 0.50
N ALA A 75 -11.87 -5.11 -0.41
CA ALA A 75 -10.45 -5.04 -0.74
C ALA A 75 -10.31 -4.65 -2.21
N VAL A 76 -9.48 -3.65 -2.52
CA VAL A 76 -9.39 -3.04 -3.85
C VAL A 76 -8.05 -3.30 -4.52
N ASP A 77 -8.04 -3.27 -5.86
CA ASP A 77 -6.82 -3.01 -6.62
C ASP A 77 -6.72 -1.50 -6.87
N LEU A 78 -5.61 -0.90 -6.52
CA LEU A 78 -5.38 0.51 -6.84
C LEU A 78 -5.11 0.68 -8.34
N ARG A 79 -5.28 1.91 -8.88
CA ARG A 79 -4.89 2.18 -10.28
C ARG A 79 -3.46 1.68 -10.56
N GLY A 80 -3.26 0.97 -11.66
CA GLY A 80 -1.98 0.38 -12.04
C GLY A 80 -1.60 -0.90 -11.29
N GLN A 81 -2.54 -1.51 -10.57
CA GLN A 81 -2.38 -2.81 -9.93
C GLN A 81 -3.54 -3.74 -10.29
N GLY A 82 -3.29 -5.05 -10.20
CA GLY A 82 -4.29 -6.07 -10.43
C GLY A 82 -5.05 -5.84 -11.72
N ARG A 83 -6.36 -5.84 -11.64
CA ARG A 83 -7.27 -5.64 -12.77
C ARG A 83 -7.79 -4.21 -12.91
N SER A 84 -7.32 -3.28 -12.07
CA SER A 84 -7.68 -1.87 -12.18
C SER A 84 -6.96 -1.17 -13.33
N THR A 85 -7.57 -0.11 -13.84
CA THR A 85 -7.06 0.66 -14.99
C THR A 85 -5.65 1.20 -14.74
N ARG A 86 -4.78 1.03 -15.72
CA ARG A 86 -3.45 1.60 -15.78
C ARG A 86 -3.50 3.06 -16.24
N THR A 87 -2.82 3.96 -15.51
CA THR A 87 -2.79 5.40 -15.83
C THR A 87 -1.37 5.97 -15.72
N PRO A 88 -0.44 5.62 -16.64
CA PRO A 88 0.93 6.13 -16.60
C PRO A 88 0.98 7.65 -16.52
N GLY A 89 1.90 8.18 -15.69
CA GLY A 89 2.04 9.62 -15.46
C GLY A 89 1.01 10.23 -14.50
N ARG A 90 0.04 9.43 -13.99
CA ARG A 90 -1.02 9.89 -13.08
C ARG A 90 -1.00 9.19 -11.72
N TYR A 91 0.11 8.60 -11.35
CA TYR A 91 0.33 7.97 -10.06
C TYR A 91 0.73 9.00 -9.01
N THR A 92 -0.26 9.63 -8.38
CA THR A 92 -0.09 10.60 -7.29
C THR A 92 -0.98 10.22 -6.11
N LEU A 93 -0.59 10.59 -4.88
CA LEU A 93 -1.41 10.35 -3.69
C LEU A 93 -2.80 10.97 -3.84
N ASP A 94 -2.91 12.13 -4.47
CA ASP A 94 -4.20 12.78 -4.70
C ASP A 94 -5.09 12.00 -5.67
N ASN A 95 -4.54 11.44 -6.74
CA ASN A 95 -5.31 10.63 -7.68
C ASN A 95 -5.79 9.33 -7.04
N PHE A 96 -4.89 8.60 -6.35
CA PHE A 96 -5.25 7.39 -5.60
C PHE A 96 -6.30 7.68 -4.53
N GLY A 97 -6.11 8.74 -3.74
CA GLY A 97 -7.04 9.13 -2.70
C GLY A 97 -8.42 9.50 -3.25
N ASN A 98 -8.48 10.26 -4.36
CA ASN A 98 -9.73 10.60 -5.02
C ASN A 98 -10.46 9.38 -5.60
N ASP A 99 -9.75 8.38 -6.13
CA ASP A 99 -10.36 7.12 -6.55
C ASP A 99 -11.03 6.42 -5.37
N LEU A 100 -10.32 6.34 -4.24
CA LEU A 100 -10.84 5.70 -3.03
C LEU A 100 -12.04 6.46 -2.45
N VAL A 101 -12.04 7.80 -2.47
CA VAL A 101 -13.21 8.61 -2.10
C VAL A 101 -14.41 8.28 -2.98
N ARG A 102 -14.22 8.18 -4.29
CA ARG A 102 -15.28 7.81 -5.24
C ARG A 102 -15.74 6.36 -5.03
N PHE A 103 -14.81 5.43 -4.78
CA PHE A 103 -15.13 4.05 -4.49
C PHE A 103 -16.03 3.94 -3.25
N ILE A 104 -15.69 4.66 -2.17
CA ILE A 104 -16.52 4.68 -0.96
C ILE A 104 -17.91 5.24 -1.28
N ASP A 105 -18.01 6.31 -2.07
CA ASP A 105 -19.31 6.90 -2.43
C ASP A 105 -20.18 5.97 -3.28
N VAL A 106 -19.58 5.32 -4.29
CA VAL A 106 -20.32 4.57 -5.33
C VAL A 106 -20.61 3.14 -4.88
N VAL A 107 -19.67 2.50 -4.18
CA VAL A 107 -19.77 1.07 -3.83
C VAL A 107 -20.19 0.89 -2.38
N ILE A 108 -19.57 1.58 -1.43
CA ILE A 108 -19.82 1.37 0.00
C ILE A 108 -21.02 2.21 0.47
N GLY A 109 -21.09 3.47 0.09
CA GLY A 109 -22.22 4.38 0.33
C GLY A 109 -22.46 4.77 1.79
N ARG A 110 -21.48 4.54 2.69
CA ARG A 110 -21.61 4.83 4.13
C ARG A 110 -20.25 5.04 4.79
N ALA A 111 -20.28 5.51 6.05
CA ALA A 111 -19.13 5.67 6.91
C ALA A 111 -18.28 4.39 7.00
N THR A 112 -16.97 4.51 6.82
CA THR A 112 -16.07 3.39 6.56
C THR A 112 -14.84 3.44 7.48
N ILE A 113 -14.45 2.29 8.04
CA ILE A 113 -13.14 2.09 8.63
C ILE A 113 -12.18 1.75 7.49
N VAL A 114 -10.99 2.35 7.46
CA VAL A 114 -9.97 2.04 6.46
C VAL A 114 -8.75 1.39 7.11
N SER A 115 -8.18 0.39 6.46
CA SER A 115 -6.88 -0.19 6.82
C SER A 115 -6.03 -0.31 5.57
N GLY A 116 -4.79 0.13 5.63
CA GLY A 116 -3.90 0.08 4.48
C GLY A 116 -2.46 -0.25 4.84
N LEU A 117 -1.85 -1.13 4.03
CA LEU A 117 -0.44 -1.49 4.16
C LEU A 117 0.45 -0.53 3.37
N SER A 118 1.61 -0.18 3.93
CA SER A 118 2.66 0.51 3.17
C SER A 118 2.15 1.80 2.50
N SER A 119 2.26 1.93 1.17
CA SER A 119 1.64 3.04 0.42
C SER A 119 0.12 3.10 0.60
N GLY A 120 -0.55 1.95 0.81
CA GLY A 120 -1.97 1.91 1.23
C GLY A 120 -2.19 2.53 2.61
N GLY A 121 -1.22 2.40 3.53
CA GLY A 121 -1.23 3.08 4.83
C GLY A 121 -1.04 4.59 4.71
N VAL A 122 -0.22 5.06 3.76
CA VAL A 122 -0.13 6.48 3.41
C VAL A 122 -1.44 6.98 2.81
N LEU A 123 -2.13 6.15 1.99
CA LEU A 123 -3.45 6.49 1.45
C LEU A 123 -4.55 6.49 2.52
N ALA A 124 -4.46 5.59 3.52
CA ALA A 124 -5.35 5.65 4.68
C ALA A 124 -5.15 6.97 5.48
N ALA A 125 -3.91 7.45 5.59
CA ALA A 125 -3.63 8.77 6.17
C ALA A 125 -4.18 9.91 5.28
N TRP A 126 -4.03 9.81 3.96
CA TRP A 126 -4.60 10.76 3.01
C TRP A 126 -6.13 10.83 3.12
N LEU A 127 -6.81 9.69 3.16
CA LEU A 127 -8.27 9.62 3.36
C LEU A 127 -8.67 10.24 4.70
N SER A 128 -7.92 9.96 5.76
CA SER A 128 -8.16 10.52 7.09
C SER A 128 -8.07 12.05 7.14
N ALA A 129 -7.27 12.65 6.23
CA ALA A 129 -7.08 14.10 6.14
C ALA A 129 -8.06 14.77 5.16
N TYR A 130 -8.33 14.15 4.01
CA TYR A 130 -8.91 14.84 2.85
C TYR A 130 -10.22 14.22 2.32
N ALA A 131 -10.64 13.04 2.81
CA ALA A 131 -11.94 12.48 2.46
C ALA A 131 -13.10 13.41 2.85
N LYS A 132 -14.28 13.13 2.35
CA LYS A 132 -15.48 13.90 2.69
C LYS A 132 -15.77 13.82 4.20
N PRO A 133 -16.40 14.83 4.78
CA PRO A 133 -16.84 14.77 6.16
C PRO A 133 -17.61 13.47 6.45
N ASP A 134 -17.30 12.83 7.57
CA ASP A 134 -17.95 11.61 8.07
C ASP A 134 -17.81 10.36 7.17
N GLN A 135 -17.03 10.44 6.09
CA GLN A 135 -16.78 9.30 5.20
C GLN A 135 -15.86 8.26 5.85
N ILE A 136 -14.84 8.70 6.61
CA ILE A 136 -13.90 7.85 7.33
C ILE A 136 -14.12 8.03 8.83
N VAL A 137 -14.37 6.93 9.54
CA VAL A 137 -14.64 6.96 10.99
C VAL A 137 -13.44 6.59 11.84
N ALA A 138 -12.56 5.74 11.32
CA ALA A 138 -11.30 5.34 11.97
C ALA A 138 -10.34 4.78 10.92
N ALA A 139 -9.03 4.81 11.19
CA ALA A 139 -8.04 4.37 10.23
C ALA A 139 -6.91 3.57 10.87
N CYS A 140 -6.52 2.46 10.23
CA CYS A 140 -5.33 1.70 10.54
C CYS A 140 -4.27 1.96 9.46
N PHE A 141 -3.11 2.44 9.87
CA PHE A 141 -1.93 2.64 9.03
C PHE A 141 -0.99 1.46 9.29
N GLU A 142 -1.06 0.42 8.45
CA GLU A 142 -0.22 -0.76 8.57
C GLU A 142 1.15 -0.49 7.96
N ASP A 143 2.16 -0.37 8.81
CA ASP A 143 3.57 -0.13 8.45
C ASP A 143 3.77 0.87 7.30
N PRO A 144 3.20 2.09 7.40
CA PRO A 144 3.25 3.07 6.31
C PRO A 144 4.65 3.67 6.17
N PRO A 145 5.19 3.88 4.94
CA PRO A 145 6.47 4.54 4.73
C PRO A 145 6.35 6.08 4.85
N LEU A 146 5.77 6.54 5.97
CA LEU A 146 5.65 7.97 6.25
C LEU A 146 7.03 8.60 6.34
N PHE A 147 7.23 9.68 5.60
CA PHE A 147 8.49 10.39 5.35
C PHE A 147 9.49 9.58 4.51
N SER A 148 9.74 8.31 4.81
CA SER A 148 10.73 7.49 4.10
C SER A 148 10.42 7.26 2.62
N SER A 149 9.17 7.44 2.19
CA SER A 149 8.78 7.41 0.78
C SER A 149 8.88 8.78 0.08
N GLU A 150 9.28 9.83 0.78
CA GLU A 150 9.55 11.14 0.19
C GLU A 150 10.99 11.25 -0.30
N VAL A 151 11.21 12.07 -1.33
CA VAL A 151 12.56 12.39 -1.83
C VAL A 151 13.31 13.29 -0.86
N ARG A 152 12.60 14.16 -0.17
CA ARG A 152 13.15 15.11 0.82
C ARG A 152 12.26 15.11 2.06
N PRO A 153 12.38 14.08 2.90
CA PRO A 153 11.58 13.97 4.10
C PRO A 153 11.94 15.07 5.12
N ALA A 154 10.97 15.43 5.94
CA ALA A 154 11.22 16.35 7.07
C ALA A 154 12.20 15.75 8.08
N ILE A 155 12.24 14.43 8.23
CA ILE A 155 13.10 13.71 9.16
C ILE A 155 13.45 12.30 8.64
N GLY A 156 14.64 11.83 8.97
CA GLY A 156 15.08 10.46 8.76
C GLY A 156 15.41 10.08 7.32
N PRO A 157 15.50 8.78 7.01
CA PRO A 157 15.80 8.26 5.69
C PRO A 157 14.76 8.66 4.65
N SER A 158 15.21 8.89 3.42
CA SER A 158 14.37 9.20 2.26
C SER A 158 14.12 7.95 1.41
N ILE A 159 13.30 8.08 0.36
CA ILE A 159 13.10 7.03 -0.64
C ILE A 159 14.43 6.54 -1.26
N ARG A 160 15.45 7.38 -1.30
CA ARG A 160 16.79 7.06 -1.82
C ARG A 160 17.57 6.11 -0.90
N GLN A 161 17.24 6.12 0.38
CA GLN A 161 17.87 5.33 1.42
C GLN A 161 16.99 4.17 1.89
N SER A 162 15.84 3.94 1.23
CA SER A 162 14.91 2.85 1.48
C SER A 162 14.68 2.04 0.19
N ILE A 163 13.46 1.64 -0.12
CA ILE A 163 13.11 0.77 -1.26
C ILE A 163 13.30 1.44 -2.65
N GLY A 164 13.49 2.74 -2.71
CA GLY A 164 13.53 3.49 -3.97
C GLY A 164 14.49 2.98 -5.04
N PRO A 165 15.73 2.55 -4.73
CA PRO A 165 16.63 1.95 -5.73
C PRO A 165 16.03 0.70 -6.42
N MET A 166 15.21 -0.08 -5.72
CA MET A 166 14.48 -1.21 -6.30
C MET A 166 13.39 -0.71 -7.26
N PHE A 167 12.67 0.35 -6.90
CA PHE A 167 11.66 0.97 -7.78
C PHE A 167 12.28 1.54 -9.07
N ASP A 168 13.46 2.14 -8.98
CA ASP A 168 14.22 2.59 -10.16
C ASP A 168 14.62 1.40 -11.04
N LEU A 169 15.09 0.32 -10.43
CA LEU A 169 15.43 -0.90 -11.14
C LEU A 169 14.20 -1.50 -11.85
N TRP A 170 13.10 -1.68 -11.15
CA TRP A 170 11.86 -2.20 -11.74
C TRP A 170 11.35 -1.31 -12.88
N SER A 171 11.28 0.00 -12.68
CA SER A 171 10.81 0.91 -13.71
C SER A 171 11.73 1.00 -14.95
N THR A 172 12.97 0.54 -14.83
CA THR A 172 13.93 0.48 -15.95
C THR A 172 13.76 -0.78 -16.79
N TYR A 173 13.47 -1.93 -16.16
CA TYR A 173 13.52 -3.23 -16.81
C TYR A 173 12.17 -3.92 -16.98
N LEU A 174 11.24 -3.71 -16.05
CA LEU A 174 9.92 -4.32 -16.15
C LEU A 174 9.08 -3.60 -17.22
N GLY A 175 8.17 -4.35 -17.81
CA GLY A 175 7.17 -3.81 -18.72
C GLY A 175 6.07 -3.06 -17.99
N ASP A 176 4.94 -2.95 -18.62
CA ASP A 176 3.74 -2.45 -17.99
C ASP A 176 3.01 -3.58 -17.22
N GLN A 177 1.92 -3.21 -16.58
CA GLN A 177 1.02 -4.15 -15.89
C GLN A 177 0.67 -5.32 -16.81
N TRP A 178 0.78 -6.55 -16.30
CA TRP A 178 0.64 -7.80 -17.03
C TRP A 178 1.74 -8.09 -18.08
N SER A 179 2.78 -7.27 -18.13
CA SER A 179 3.91 -7.43 -19.03
C SER A 179 5.21 -7.32 -18.26
N ILE A 180 5.76 -8.45 -17.83
CA ILE A 180 6.94 -8.47 -16.96
C ILE A 180 8.23 -7.90 -17.60
N GLY A 181 8.22 -7.62 -18.88
CA GLY A 181 9.36 -7.00 -19.57
C GLY A 181 10.61 -7.89 -19.59
N ALA A 182 11.74 -7.32 -19.20
CA ALA A 182 13.06 -7.95 -19.26
C ALA A 182 13.51 -8.46 -17.88
N TRP A 183 12.77 -9.40 -17.27
CA TRP A 183 13.05 -9.93 -15.94
C TRP A 183 14.47 -10.45 -15.74
N ASP A 184 14.97 -11.29 -16.68
CA ASP A 184 16.31 -11.86 -16.60
C ASP A 184 17.39 -10.77 -16.70
N ALA A 185 17.18 -9.76 -17.56
CA ALA A 185 18.10 -8.62 -17.67
C ALA A 185 18.09 -7.77 -16.39
N MET A 186 16.96 -7.58 -15.76
CA MET A 186 16.84 -6.91 -14.47
C MET A 186 17.63 -7.66 -13.39
N ARG A 187 17.46 -8.98 -13.29
CA ARG A 187 18.20 -9.82 -12.33
C ARG A 187 19.71 -9.73 -12.54
N ALA A 188 20.15 -9.78 -13.80
CA ALA A 188 21.57 -9.67 -14.15
C ALA A 188 22.16 -8.29 -13.81
N ALA A 189 21.36 -7.21 -13.96
CA ALA A 189 21.80 -5.85 -13.67
C ALA A 189 21.75 -5.48 -12.16
N ALA A 190 20.95 -6.16 -11.38
CA ALA A 190 20.71 -5.83 -9.97
C ALA A 190 21.99 -5.71 -9.12
N PRO A 191 22.99 -6.62 -9.22
CA PRO A 191 24.21 -6.52 -8.41
C PRO A 191 25.03 -5.24 -8.65
N GLU A 192 24.93 -4.64 -9.84
CA GLU A 192 25.64 -3.42 -10.21
C GLU A 192 24.80 -2.16 -9.95
N ARG A 193 23.48 -2.25 -10.19
CA ARG A 193 22.55 -1.13 -10.10
C ARG A 193 22.09 -0.84 -8.67
N LEU A 194 21.95 -1.87 -7.85
CA LEU A 194 21.52 -1.69 -6.47
C LEU A 194 22.69 -1.26 -5.57
N PRO A 195 22.45 -0.38 -4.59
CA PRO A 195 23.46 0.00 -3.61
C PRO A 195 23.90 -1.22 -2.79
N VAL A 196 25.13 -1.17 -2.25
CA VAL A 196 25.76 -2.29 -1.55
C VAL A 196 24.86 -2.89 -0.45
N TRP A 197 24.21 -2.05 0.32
CA TRP A 197 23.33 -2.47 1.42
C TRP A 197 22.04 -3.20 0.95
N MET A 198 21.70 -3.11 -0.34
CA MET A 198 20.52 -3.75 -0.92
C MET A 198 20.85 -5.00 -1.74
N ARG A 199 22.12 -5.28 -2.01
CA ARG A 199 22.55 -6.40 -2.86
C ARG A 199 22.20 -7.78 -2.30
N GLY A 200 21.97 -7.88 -1.00
CA GLY A 200 21.52 -9.11 -0.34
C GLY A 200 20.02 -9.35 -0.41
N PHE A 201 19.23 -8.44 -0.99
CA PHE A 201 17.81 -8.64 -1.19
C PHE A 201 17.56 -9.79 -2.18
N PRO A 202 16.76 -10.81 -1.79
CA PRO A 202 16.50 -11.93 -2.70
C PRO A 202 15.64 -11.46 -3.86
N ILE A 203 16.13 -11.66 -5.09
CA ILE A 203 15.32 -11.50 -6.29
C ILE A 203 14.97 -12.90 -6.77
N ALA A 204 13.67 -13.19 -6.83
CA ALA A 204 13.17 -14.51 -7.23
C ALA A 204 13.67 -14.91 -8.63
N GLU A 205 13.80 -16.20 -8.88
CA GLU A 205 14.18 -16.71 -10.20
C GLU A 205 13.09 -16.40 -11.23
N GLU A 206 11.84 -16.67 -10.88
CA GLU A 206 10.65 -16.31 -11.66
C GLU A 206 9.99 -15.06 -11.07
N PRO A 207 9.37 -14.21 -11.90
CA PRO A 207 8.66 -13.03 -11.41
C PRO A 207 7.45 -13.45 -10.55
N PRO A 208 7.33 -12.92 -9.33
CA PRO A 208 6.15 -13.20 -8.51
C PRO A 208 4.89 -12.61 -9.14
N GLN A 209 3.75 -13.24 -8.87
CA GLN A 209 2.46 -12.86 -9.45
C GLN A 209 2.13 -11.38 -9.24
N GLN A 210 2.37 -10.87 -8.05
CA GLN A 210 2.14 -9.46 -7.71
C GLN A 210 2.91 -8.48 -8.61
N LEU A 211 4.14 -8.79 -9.01
CA LEU A 211 4.90 -7.98 -9.95
C LEU A 211 4.41 -8.11 -11.40
N LYS A 212 3.75 -9.21 -11.76
CA LYS A 212 3.09 -9.34 -13.07
C LYS A 212 1.88 -8.41 -13.18
N GLU A 213 1.19 -8.18 -12.08
CA GLU A 213 -0.02 -7.36 -11.97
C GLU A 213 0.25 -5.87 -11.71
N TYR A 214 1.51 -5.47 -11.64
CA TYR A 214 1.94 -4.15 -11.21
C TYR A 214 2.45 -3.30 -12.38
N ASP A 215 2.07 -2.01 -12.42
CA ASP A 215 2.68 -1.02 -13.33
C ASP A 215 3.92 -0.38 -12.67
N PRO A 216 5.13 -0.65 -13.16
CA PRO A 216 6.36 -0.10 -12.59
C PRO A 216 6.47 1.43 -12.67
N GLU A 217 5.66 2.09 -13.50
CA GLU A 217 5.58 3.56 -13.53
C GLU A 217 5.12 4.15 -12.19
N TRP A 218 4.40 3.37 -11.38
CA TRP A 218 4.09 3.79 -10.01
C TRP A 218 5.37 3.83 -9.15
N GLY A 219 6.24 2.82 -9.22
CA GLY A 219 7.57 2.86 -8.56
C GLY A 219 8.41 4.04 -9.02
N ARG A 220 8.38 4.36 -10.32
CA ARG A 220 9.03 5.55 -10.87
C ARG A 220 8.50 6.83 -10.23
N ALA A 221 7.19 6.93 -9.99
CA ALA A 221 6.59 8.09 -9.34
C ALA A 221 7.11 8.31 -7.91
N PHE A 222 7.35 7.23 -7.15
CA PHE A 222 8.02 7.31 -5.85
C PHE A 222 9.49 7.73 -5.99
N TRP A 223 10.23 7.07 -6.88
CA TRP A 223 11.65 7.35 -7.11
C TRP A 223 11.90 8.80 -7.52
N THR A 224 11.05 9.36 -8.36
CA THR A 224 11.17 10.75 -8.83
C THR A 224 10.54 11.76 -7.86
N GLY A 225 9.71 11.31 -6.92
CA GLY A 225 8.96 12.15 -5.98
C GLY A 225 7.67 12.73 -6.53
N THR A 226 7.28 12.38 -7.75
CA THR A 226 6.03 12.88 -8.34
C THR A 226 4.79 12.36 -7.64
N VAL A 227 4.87 11.21 -6.96
CA VAL A 227 3.76 10.62 -6.19
C VAL A 227 3.26 11.54 -5.08
N ALA A 228 4.17 12.22 -4.37
CA ALA A 228 3.88 13.10 -3.25
C ALA A 228 4.08 14.59 -3.58
N ALA A 229 4.19 14.96 -4.87
CA ALA A 229 4.52 16.33 -5.27
C ALA A 229 3.53 17.40 -4.78
N SER A 230 2.27 17.03 -4.60
CA SER A 230 1.19 17.91 -4.09
C SER A 230 0.76 17.58 -2.66
N CYS A 231 1.31 16.53 -2.06
CA CYS A 231 0.89 16.00 -0.75
C CYS A 231 2.10 15.61 0.09
N ASP A 232 2.67 16.57 0.79
CA ASP A 232 3.73 16.37 1.77
C ASP A 232 3.15 15.71 3.02
N HIS A 233 3.89 14.73 3.56
CA HIS A 233 3.41 13.90 4.66
C HIS A 233 3.24 14.67 5.97
N GLU A 234 4.09 15.64 6.26
CA GLU A 234 3.95 16.46 7.47
C GLU A 234 2.63 17.25 7.44
N ARG A 235 2.35 17.93 6.32
CA ARG A 235 1.12 18.67 6.12
C ARG A 235 -0.11 17.76 6.14
N MET A 236 -0.02 16.59 5.52
CA MET A 236 -1.08 15.60 5.51
C MET A 236 -1.43 15.12 6.92
N LEU A 237 -0.44 14.73 7.72
CA LEU A 237 -0.66 14.23 9.08
C LEU A 237 -1.25 15.30 10.01
N ARG A 238 -0.85 16.57 9.87
CA ARG A 238 -1.45 17.70 10.58
C ARG A 238 -2.90 17.98 10.18
N ALA A 239 -3.31 17.53 9.00
CA ALA A 239 -4.66 17.72 8.45
C ALA A 239 -5.61 16.55 8.76
N VAL A 240 -5.15 15.49 9.42
CA VAL A 240 -5.98 14.32 9.79
C VAL A 240 -7.14 14.76 10.68
N LYS A 241 -8.35 14.30 10.34
CA LYS A 241 -9.61 14.67 10.99
C LYS A 241 -10.29 13.50 11.70
N VAL A 242 -9.93 12.27 11.37
CA VAL A 242 -10.46 11.09 12.07
C VAL A 242 -9.99 11.11 13.52
N ARG A 243 -10.86 10.71 14.42
CA ARG A 243 -10.56 10.74 15.85
C ARG A 243 -9.55 9.67 16.26
N ASN A 244 -9.63 8.48 15.67
CA ASN A 244 -8.89 7.32 16.10
C ASN A 244 -8.02 6.77 14.97
N VAL A 245 -6.74 6.59 15.26
CA VAL A 245 -5.77 5.98 14.34
C VAL A 245 -5.01 4.87 15.07
N LEU A 246 -4.95 3.68 14.44
CA LEU A 246 -4.01 2.64 14.78
C LEU A 246 -2.80 2.78 13.85
N LEU A 247 -1.61 2.95 14.42
CA LEU A 247 -0.34 2.95 13.68
C LEU A 247 0.45 1.69 14.05
N THR A 248 0.62 0.77 13.12
CA THR A 248 1.53 -0.36 13.32
C THR A 248 2.89 -0.07 12.67
N HIS A 249 3.94 -0.56 13.28
CA HIS A 249 5.32 -0.34 12.85
C HIS A 249 6.10 -1.65 12.96
N HIS A 250 6.55 -2.15 11.83
CA HIS A 250 7.11 -3.49 11.72
C HIS A 250 8.64 -3.48 11.73
N LEU A 251 9.27 -4.46 11.07
CA LEU A 251 10.72 -4.58 10.97
C LEU A 251 11.35 -3.28 10.45
N ARG A 252 12.32 -2.77 11.18
CA ARG A 252 13.09 -1.59 10.80
C ARG A 252 14.52 -1.73 11.29
N ILE A 253 15.46 -1.64 10.38
CA ILE A 253 16.88 -1.66 10.64
C ILE A 253 17.49 -0.47 9.90
N VAL A 254 18.12 0.44 10.64
CA VAL A 254 18.87 1.54 10.05
C VAL A 254 20.35 1.18 10.07
N ASN A 255 20.99 1.20 8.91
CA ASN A 255 22.42 1.06 8.80
C ASN A 255 23.09 2.38 9.22
N GLU A 256 23.87 2.37 10.29
CA GLU A 256 24.46 3.57 10.87
C GLU A 256 25.47 4.27 9.93
N GLU A 257 26.18 3.51 9.09
CA GLU A 257 27.19 4.05 8.19
C GLU A 257 26.57 4.73 6.97
N SER A 258 25.58 4.09 6.33
CA SER A 258 24.95 4.59 5.09
C SER A 258 23.67 5.39 5.33
N GLY A 259 23.08 5.31 6.52
CA GLY A 259 21.76 5.82 6.82
C GLY A 259 20.63 5.08 6.10
N ALA A 260 20.93 3.92 5.50
CA ALA A 260 19.94 3.13 4.77
C ALA A 260 18.95 2.46 5.73
N LEU A 261 17.68 2.46 5.34
CA LEU A 261 16.58 1.86 6.07
C LEU A 261 16.12 0.57 5.39
N MET A 262 16.18 -0.53 6.12
CA MET A 262 15.46 -1.75 5.82
C MET A 262 14.18 -1.75 6.66
N GLY A 263 13.05 -1.45 6.04
CA GLY A 263 11.75 -1.26 6.68
C GLY A 263 10.99 -0.08 6.07
N ALA A 264 9.78 0.16 6.54
CA ALA A 264 8.93 1.24 6.03
C ALA A 264 9.29 2.60 6.65
N MET A 265 9.49 2.64 7.97
CA MET A 265 9.86 3.86 8.72
C MET A 265 11.02 3.57 9.67
N ALA A 266 11.86 4.58 9.94
CA ALA A 266 12.73 4.57 11.09
C ALA A 266 11.98 4.97 12.37
N ASP A 267 12.49 4.60 13.55
CA ASP A 267 11.87 4.95 14.85
C ASP A 267 11.64 6.46 15.01
N ALA A 268 12.58 7.29 14.56
CA ALA A 268 12.44 8.75 14.61
C ALA A 268 11.27 9.25 13.74
N GLN A 269 11.06 8.64 12.58
CA GLN A 269 9.93 8.95 11.69
C GLN A 269 8.59 8.54 12.33
N ALA A 270 8.52 7.36 12.95
CA ALA A 270 7.34 6.90 13.65
C ALA A 270 6.98 7.79 14.87
N VAL A 271 7.96 8.22 15.63
CA VAL A 271 7.78 9.17 16.75
C VAL A 271 7.26 10.52 16.23
N HIS A 272 7.83 11.02 15.14
CA HIS A 272 7.40 12.28 14.53
C HIS A 272 5.97 12.19 13.98
N ALA A 273 5.62 11.10 13.29
CA ALA A 273 4.25 10.86 12.81
C ALA A 273 3.23 10.88 13.95
N GLN A 274 3.53 10.18 15.05
CA GLN A 274 2.67 10.18 16.23
C GLN A 274 2.52 11.58 16.86
N SER A 275 3.59 12.39 16.88
CA SER A 275 3.52 13.76 17.39
C SER A 275 2.58 14.62 16.56
N LEU A 276 2.72 14.58 15.24
CA LEU A 276 1.86 15.34 14.32
C LEU A 276 0.39 14.95 14.42
N LEU A 277 0.10 13.65 14.51
CA LEU A 277 -1.26 13.16 14.69
C LEU A 277 -1.87 13.62 16.01
N ARG A 278 -1.10 13.55 17.13
CA ARG A 278 -1.57 14.05 18.44
C ARG A 278 -1.76 15.56 18.45
N GLU A 279 -0.89 16.32 17.78
CA GLU A 279 -1.04 17.77 17.60
C GLU A 279 -2.32 18.10 16.80
N ALA A 280 -2.75 17.24 15.87
CA ALA A 280 -4.02 17.34 15.15
C ALA A 280 -5.25 16.93 16.01
N GLY A 281 -5.04 16.47 17.25
CA GLY A 281 -6.12 16.03 18.14
C GLY A 281 -6.56 14.57 17.94
N VAL A 282 -5.73 13.78 17.25
CA VAL A 282 -6.01 12.36 16.99
C VAL A 282 -5.60 11.50 18.18
N ASP A 283 -6.45 10.56 18.57
CA ASP A 283 -6.10 9.48 19.51
C ASP A 283 -5.33 8.39 18.72
N VAL A 284 -4.02 8.30 18.98
CA VAL A 284 -3.11 7.42 18.25
C VAL A 284 -2.72 6.25 19.13
N GLU A 285 -3.20 5.07 18.77
CA GLU A 285 -2.67 3.81 19.29
C GLU A 285 -1.46 3.38 18.43
N TYR A 286 -0.32 3.17 19.06
CA TYR A 286 0.91 2.71 18.40
C TYR A 286 1.22 1.28 18.82
N ARG A 287 1.32 0.38 17.85
CA ARG A 287 1.73 -1.02 18.07
C ARG A 287 3.01 -1.33 17.29
N SER A 288 4.03 -1.78 18.01
CA SER A 288 5.34 -2.12 17.43
C SER A 288 5.51 -3.64 17.29
N PHE A 289 5.83 -4.08 16.08
CA PHE A 289 6.10 -5.48 15.71
C PHE A 289 7.50 -5.60 15.08
N PRO A 290 8.60 -5.39 15.83
CA PRO A 290 9.95 -5.23 15.26
C PRO A 290 10.50 -6.47 14.57
N SER A 291 9.91 -7.64 14.79
CA SER A 291 10.27 -8.90 14.13
C SER A 291 9.27 -9.34 13.05
N ALA A 292 8.17 -8.60 12.86
CA ALA A 292 7.20 -8.93 11.82
C ALA A 292 7.70 -8.46 10.45
N ALA A 293 7.36 -9.21 9.41
CA ALA A 293 7.55 -8.76 8.04
C ALA A 293 6.70 -7.52 7.73
N HIS A 294 7.05 -6.80 6.65
CA HIS A 294 6.37 -5.59 6.22
C HIS A 294 4.86 -5.79 6.04
N SER A 295 4.43 -6.84 5.33
CA SER A 295 3.02 -7.23 5.20
C SER A 295 2.65 -8.18 6.34
N LEU A 296 2.05 -7.64 7.42
CA LEU A 296 1.59 -8.43 8.55
C LEU A 296 0.36 -9.27 8.15
N HIS A 297 -0.60 -8.65 7.45
CA HIS A 297 -1.80 -9.34 6.97
C HIS A 297 -1.47 -10.50 6.02
N GLY A 298 -0.41 -10.39 5.21
CA GLY A 298 0.01 -11.44 4.27
C GLY A 298 0.84 -12.55 4.92
N THR A 299 1.65 -12.23 5.94
CA THR A 299 2.56 -13.21 6.56
C THR A 299 2.04 -13.80 7.87
N GLN A 300 1.25 -13.03 8.62
CA GLN A 300 0.67 -13.40 9.91
C GLN A 300 -0.78 -12.88 9.99
N PRO A 301 -1.69 -13.37 9.12
CA PRO A 301 -3.05 -12.84 8.99
C PRO A 301 -3.83 -12.86 10.30
N ASP A 302 -3.63 -13.88 11.14
CA ASP A 302 -4.29 -13.97 12.45
C ASP A 302 -3.85 -12.84 13.38
N VAL A 303 -2.56 -12.51 13.44
CA VAL A 303 -2.04 -11.42 14.26
C VAL A 303 -2.57 -10.07 13.79
N TYR A 304 -2.61 -9.87 12.47
CA TYR A 304 -3.19 -8.66 11.88
C TYR A 304 -4.67 -8.51 12.24
N VAL A 305 -5.45 -9.56 12.02
CA VAL A 305 -6.90 -9.55 12.29
C VAL A 305 -7.18 -9.32 13.77
N ASP A 306 -6.51 -10.05 14.67
CA ASP A 306 -6.70 -9.87 16.10
C ASP A 306 -6.34 -8.45 16.55
N THR A 307 -5.21 -7.92 16.03
CA THR A 307 -4.78 -6.54 16.28
C THR A 307 -5.84 -5.52 15.86
N LEU A 308 -6.41 -5.67 14.66
CA LEU A 308 -7.43 -4.75 14.14
C LEU A 308 -8.74 -4.87 14.91
N LEU A 309 -9.20 -6.11 15.21
CA LEU A 309 -10.44 -6.35 15.95
C LEU A 309 -10.38 -5.84 17.40
N GLU A 310 -9.27 -6.07 18.09
CA GLU A 310 -9.03 -5.54 19.44
C GLU A 310 -9.08 -4.02 19.45
N TRP A 311 -8.39 -3.38 18.50
CA TRP A 311 -8.38 -1.93 18.38
C TRP A 311 -9.78 -1.39 18.09
N VAL A 312 -10.50 -1.95 17.11
CA VAL A 312 -11.86 -1.50 16.79
C VAL A 312 -12.80 -1.68 17.99
N ALA A 313 -12.66 -2.77 18.75
CA ALA A 313 -13.46 -3.00 19.96
C ALA A 313 -13.17 -1.99 21.07
N SER A 314 -11.98 -1.36 21.08
CA SER A 314 -11.60 -0.32 22.04
C SER A 314 -12.15 1.07 21.68
N LEU A 315 -12.59 1.27 20.44
CA LEU A 315 -13.17 2.53 20.02
C LEU A 315 -14.50 2.73 20.72
N ALA A 316 -14.58 3.75 21.55
CA ALA A 316 -15.84 4.08 22.25
C ALA A 316 -16.94 4.41 21.24
N PRO A 317 -18.20 4.02 21.51
CA PRO A 317 -19.34 4.33 20.66
C PRO A 317 -19.59 5.83 20.56
#